data_72890d02bd2e8e677c72666cb5cf82e4
#
_entry.id   72890d02bd2e8e677c72666cb5cf82e4
#
_cell.length_a   1.000
_cell.length_b   1.000
_cell.length_c   1.000
_cell.angle_alpha   90.00
_cell.angle_beta   90.00
_cell.angle_gamma   90.00
#
_symmetry.space_group_name_H-M   'P 1'
#
loop_
_entity.id
_entity.type
_entity.pdbx_description
1 polymer ?
#
loop_
_entity_poly.entity_id
_entity_poly.type
_entity_poly.pdbx_seq_one_letter_code
_entity_poly.pdbx_strand_id
1 'polypeptide(L)'
;GTSFDIKIGTFESKPAILVSDIENKSYFLSTFEKRVPLSTSAVTLNEYLVAQSAPGFLALPTDQLAAADSTYSGKRFIFKDEYFLSLEGLDVAIVARQTLAYIEKQDVFKNIINGTVYKDNGRGNYQVAGDSAAILEPGWRAPIWFENYSKLFTDSRFRDPLIRVFIWTVIFASATVLTTFALGLLLALALNKPLHGRRIYRSILVLPYAMPSVMSIL
;
A
#
# COMPACT_ATOMS: atom_id res chain seq x y z
N GLY A 1 -2.74 -23.32 4.96
CA GLY A 1 -3.55 -23.81 3.84
C GLY A 1 -2.79 -24.92 3.12
N THR A 2 -3.49 -25.84 2.50
CA THR A 2 -2.84 -26.88 1.69
C THR A 2 -2.38 -26.24 0.38
N SER A 3 -1.10 -26.40 0.05
CA SER A 3 -0.49 -25.94 -1.19
C SER A 3 -0.06 -27.12 -2.05
N PHE A 4 -0.05 -26.93 -3.35
CA PHE A 4 0.35 -27.93 -4.33
C PHE A 4 1.33 -27.32 -5.31
N ASP A 5 2.31 -28.13 -5.74
CA ASP A 5 3.17 -27.76 -6.84
C ASP A 5 2.41 -27.90 -8.15
N ILE A 6 2.58 -26.94 -9.05
CA ILE A 6 1.86 -26.90 -10.31
C ILE A 6 2.76 -26.63 -11.50
N LYS A 7 2.27 -27.03 -12.68
CA LYS A 7 2.74 -26.57 -13.99
C LYS A 7 1.60 -25.88 -14.71
N ILE A 8 1.89 -24.71 -15.25
CA ILE A 8 0.93 -23.92 -16.02
C ILE A 8 1.00 -24.35 -17.50
N GLY A 9 -0.14 -24.48 -18.11
CA GLY A 9 -0.22 -24.89 -19.50
C GLY A 9 -1.64 -24.91 -20.04
N THR A 10 -1.85 -25.62 -21.14
CA THR A 10 -3.16 -25.79 -21.78
C THR A 10 -3.57 -27.26 -21.85
N PHE A 11 -4.85 -27.49 -21.72
CA PHE A 11 -5.48 -28.80 -21.94
C PHE A 11 -6.73 -28.60 -22.79
N GLU A 12 -6.85 -29.36 -23.88
CA GLU A 12 -7.95 -29.17 -24.86
C GLU A 12 -8.05 -27.71 -25.35
N SER A 13 -6.92 -27.05 -25.59
CA SER A 13 -6.83 -25.63 -25.99
C SER A 13 -7.39 -24.60 -24.96
N LYS A 14 -7.68 -25.02 -23.72
CA LYS A 14 -8.10 -24.18 -22.64
C LYS A 14 -7.00 -24.03 -21.58
N PRO A 15 -6.93 -22.90 -20.85
CA PRO A 15 -6.03 -22.75 -19.74
C PRO A 15 -6.21 -23.86 -18.71
N ALA A 16 -5.10 -24.47 -18.31
CA ALA A 16 -5.08 -25.57 -17.37
C ALA A 16 -3.83 -25.54 -16.50
N ILE A 17 -3.93 -26.16 -15.34
CA ILE A 17 -2.78 -26.43 -14.46
C ILE A 17 -2.67 -27.94 -14.24
N LEU A 18 -1.44 -28.43 -14.30
CA LEU A 18 -1.09 -29.78 -13.89
C LEU A 18 -0.65 -29.74 -12.44
N VAL A 19 -1.40 -30.39 -11.57
CA VAL A 19 -1.25 -30.30 -10.11
C VAL A 19 -0.60 -31.58 -9.59
N SER A 20 0.37 -31.39 -8.70
CA SER A 20 1.09 -32.46 -8.00
C SER A 20 0.81 -32.42 -6.51
N ASP A 21 0.05 -33.37 -6.03
CA ASP A 21 -0.12 -33.63 -4.60
C ASP A 21 0.91 -34.68 -4.17
N ILE A 22 2.06 -34.20 -3.74
CA ILE A 22 3.22 -35.04 -3.42
C ILE A 22 2.95 -35.91 -2.21
N GLU A 23 2.24 -35.36 -1.20
CA GLU A 23 1.93 -36.07 0.04
C GLU A 23 1.05 -37.30 -0.22
N ASN A 24 0.03 -37.14 -1.05
CA ASN A 24 -0.91 -38.21 -1.39
C ASN A 24 -0.53 -38.97 -2.68
N LYS A 25 0.59 -38.60 -3.30
CA LYS A 25 1.03 -39.16 -4.60
C LYS A 25 -0.08 -39.15 -5.66
N SER A 26 -0.85 -38.07 -5.66
CA SER A 26 -1.98 -37.92 -6.60
C SER A 26 -1.73 -36.77 -7.56
N TYR A 27 -2.07 -36.98 -8.82
CA TYR A 27 -1.86 -36.03 -9.90
C TYR A 27 -3.16 -35.77 -10.62
N PHE A 28 -3.40 -34.54 -11.02
CA PHE A 28 -4.60 -34.21 -11.79
C PHE A 28 -4.41 -32.94 -12.61
N LEU A 29 -5.19 -32.83 -13.67
CA LEU A 29 -5.34 -31.60 -14.43
C LEU A 29 -6.53 -30.83 -13.86
N SER A 30 -6.38 -29.53 -13.72
CA SER A 30 -7.46 -28.64 -13.34
C SER A 30 -7.60 -27.51 -14.35
N THR A 31 -8.82 -27.28 -14.77
CA THR A 31 -9.24 -26.17 -15.63
C THR A 31 -10.25 -25.31 -14.87
N PHE A 32 -10.77 -24.27 -15.51
CA PHE A 32 -11.86 -23.46 -14.93
C PHE A 32 -13.20 -24.20 -14.85
N GLU A 33 -13.34 -25.31 -15.57
CA GLU A 33 -14.61 -26.03 -15.72
C GLU A 33 -14.58 -27.45 -15.14
N LYS A 34 -13.42 -28.11 -15.17
CA LYS A 34 -13.32 -29.52 -14.78
C LYS A 34 -11.98 -29.89 -14.15
N ARG A 35 -12.02 -30.92 -13.31
CA ARG A 35 -10.83 -31.61 -12.79
C ARG A 35 -10.75 -32.99 -13.41
N VAL A 36 -9.58 -33.35 -13.90
CA VAL A 36 -9.32 -34.66 -14.54
C VAL A 36 -8.25 -35.35 -13.72
N PRO A 37 -8.57 -36.45 -12.99
CA PRO A 37 -7.58 -37.23 -12.27
C PRO A 37 -6.67 -37.95 -13.24
N LEU A 38 -5.40 -38.08 -12.88
CA LEU A 38 -4.38 -38.78 -13.67
C LEU A 38 -3.82 -39.96 -12.89
N SER A 39 -3.54 -41.06 -13.58
CA SER A 39 -2.77 -42.14 -12.97
C SER A 39 -1.30 -41.75 -12.86
N THR A 40 -0.61 -42.20 -11.84
CA THR A 40 0.82 -41.93 -11.63
C THR A 40 1.67 -42.44 -12.84
N SER A 41 1.24 -43.51 -13.50
CA SER A 41 1.90 -44.04 -14.70
C SER A 41 1.70 -43.18 -15.95
N ALA A 42 0.74 -42.27 -15.96
CA ALA A 42 0.45 -41.39 -17.09
C ALA A 42 1.18 -40.04 -17.02
N VAL A 43 1.85 -39.73 -15.92
CA VAL A 43 2.59 -38.47 -15.74
C VAL A 43 4.09 -38.71 -15.73
N THR A 44 4.83 -37.78 -16.31
CA THR A 44 6.29 -37.76 -16.18
C THR A 44 6.65 -36.92 -14.98
N LEU A 45 7.41 -37.45 -14.04
CA LEU A 45 7.82 -36.80 -12.80
C LEU A 45 9.28 -36.35 -12.87
N ASN A 46 9.61 -35.28 -12.18
CA ASN A 46 11.01 -34.90 -11.90
C ASN A 46 11.54 -35.60 -10.61
N GLU A 47 12.77 -35.32 -10.24
CA GLU A 47 13.42 -35.85 -9.02
C GLU A 47 12.68 -35.52 -7.71
N TYR A 48 11.86 -34.45 -7.70
CA TYR A 48 11.05 -34.00 -6.56
C TYR A 48 9.62 -34.50 -6.58
N LEU A 49 9.30 -35.48 -7.45
CA LEU A 49 7.96 -36.04 -7.63
C LEU A 49 6.93 -35.03 -8.17
N VAL A 50 7.38 -33.93 -8.74
CA VAL A 50 6.51 -32.93 -9.38
C VAL A 50 6.25 -33.33 -10.84
N ALA A 51 5.00 -33.36 -11.24
CA ALA A 51 4.59 -33.68 -12.57
C ALA A 51 5.06 -32.63 -13.59
N GLN A 52 5.76 -33.09 -14.63
CA GLN A 52 6.31 -32.24 -15.69
C GLN A 52 5.47 -32.30 -16.98
N SER A 53 4.85 -33.44 -17.25
CA SER A 53 3.98 -33.62 -18.40
C SER A 53 2.88 -34.63 -18.12
N ALA A 54 1.79 -34.55 -18.87
CA ALA A 54 0.64 -35.41 -18.78
C ALA A 54 -0.02 -35.57 -20.19
N PRO A 55 -0.78 -36.61 -20.44
CA PRO A 55 -1.49 -36.77 -21.71
C PRO A 55 -2.44 -35.60 -21.99
N GLY A 56 -2.28 -35.00 -23.18
CA GLY A 56 -3.08 -33.87 -23.62
C GLY A 56 -2.76 -32.52 -22.97
N PHE A 57 -1.81 -32.47 -22.02
CA PHE A 57 -1.35 -31.24 -21.40
C PHE A 57 -0.12 -30.67 -22.14
N LEU A 58 -0.19 -29.43 -22.53
CA LEU A 58 0.91 -28.68 -23.14
C LEU A 58 1.39 -27.63 -22.14
N ALA A 59 2.55 -27.85 -21.53
CA ALA A 59 3.14 -26.90 -20.61
C ALA A 59 3.54 -25.60 -21.34
N LEU A 60 3.29 -24.45 -20.74
CA LEU A 60 3.76 -23.16 -21.26
C LEU A 60 5.28 -23.07 -21.12
N PRO A 61 5.99 -22.64 -22.18
CA PRO A 61 7.40 -22.31 -22.10
C PRO A 61 7.68 -21.20 -21.10
N THR A 62 8.84 -21.22 -20.46
CA THR A 62 9.21 -20.27 -19.40
C THR A 62 9.18 -18.82 -19.84
N ASP A 63 9.52 -18.56 -21.11
CA ASP A 63 9.48 -17.21 -21.71
C ASP A 63 8.06 -16.67 -21.91
N GLN A 64 7.05 -17.53 -21.96
CA GLN A 64 5.65 -17.15 -22.11
C GLN A 64 4.90 -17.06 -20.78
N LEU A 65 5.45 -17.56 -19.68
CA LEU A 65 4.78 -17.58 -18.39
C LEU A 65 4.45 -16.16 -17.87
N ALA A 66 5.35 -15.22 -18.04
CA ALA A 66 5.12 -13.84 -17.62
C ALA A 66 3.97 -13.16 -18.40
N ALA A 67 3.86 -13.44 -19.69
CA ALA A 67 2.77 -12.93 -20.53
C ALA A 67 1.43 -13.62 -20.21
N ALA A 68 1.46 -14.85 -19.74
CA ALA A 68 0.28 -15.63 -19.40
C ALA A 68 -0.29 -15.29 -18.02
N ASP A 69 0.43 -14.54 -17.18
CA ASP A 69 0.01 -14.23 -15.80
C ASP A 69 -1.43 -13.69 -15.75
N SER A 70 -1.79 -12.75 -16.59
CA SER A 70 -3.16 -12.19 -16.64
C SER A 70 -4.25 -13.22 -16.97
N THR A 71 -3.89 -14.34 -17.62
CA THR A 71 -4.82 -15.41 -17.98
C THR A 71 -5.05 -16.39 -16.84
N TYR A 72 -4.06 -16.58 -15.98
CA TYR A 72 -4.08 -17.59 -14.92
C TYR A 72 -4.21 -16.98 -13.53
N SER A 73 -3.55 -15.86 -13.25
CA SER A 73 -3.55 -15.20 -11.95
C SER A 73 -4.94 -14.67 -11.59
N GLY A 74 -5.35 -14.87 -10.35
CA GLY A 74 -6.67 -14.48 -9.86
C GLY A 74 -7.83 -15.32 -10.40
N LYS A 75 -7.56 -16.35 -11.21
CA LYS A 75 -8.58 -17.29 -11.69
C LYS A 75 -8.74 -18.46 -10.73
N ARG A 76 -9.91 -19.09 -10.80
CA ARG A 76 -10.29 -20.24 -9.96
C ARG A 76 -10.24 -21.50 -10.78
N PHE A 77 -9.40 -22.44 -10.39
CA PHE A 77 -9.32 -23.77 -10.98
C PHE A 77 -10.09 -24.74 -10.11
N ILE A 78 -10.86 -25.63 -10.72
CA ILE A 78 -11.70 -26.60 -9.99
C ILE A 78 -10.84 -27.55 -9.17
N PHE A 79 -11.12 -27.68 -7.88
CA PHE A 79 -10.46 -28.66 -7.02
C PHE A 79 -11.43 -29.75 -6.57
N LYS A 80 -12.28 -29.46 -5.60
CA LYS A 80 -13.23 -30.42 -5.03
C LYS A 80 -14.36 -29.66 -4.33
N ASP A 81 -15.61 -30.02 -4.63
CA ASP A 81 -16.81 -29.45 -4.02
C ASP A 81 -16.82 -27.90 -4.04
N GLU A 82 -16.79 -27.26 -2.87
CA GLU A 82 -16.77 -25.80 -2.72
C GLU A 82 -15.37 -25.20 -2.75
N TYR A 83 -14.32 -26.03 -2.94
CA TYR A 83 -12.93 -25.59 -2.95
C TYR A 83 -12.43 -25.44 -4.38
N PHE A 84 -11.59 -24.45 -4.57
CA PHE A 84 -10.89 -24.18 -5.83
C PHE A 84 -9.40 -23.96 -5.56
N LEU A 85 -8.60 -24.09 -6.61
CA LEU A 85 -7.19 -23.74 -6.57
C LEU A 85 -7.01 -22.31 -7.05
N SER A 86 -6.31 -21.52 -6.28
CA SER A 86 -5.84 -20.19 -6.64
C SER A 86 -4.32 -20.22 -6.76
N LEU A 87 -3.78 -19.61 -7.80
CA LEU A 87 -2.34 -19.57 -8.00
C LEU A 87 -1.71 -18.54 -7.05
N GLU A 88 -0.63 -18.97 -6.41
CA GLU A 88 0.27 -18.11 -5.63
C GLU A 88 1.64 -18.10 -6.32
N GLY A 89 1.76 -17.27 -7.35
CA GLY A 89 2.89 -17.30 -8.28
C GLY A 89 2.68 -18.24 -9.48
N LEU A 90 3.77 -18.73 -10.06
CA LEU A 90 3.74 -19.51 -11.32
C LEU A 90 3.93 -21.02 -11.12
N ASP A 91 4.23 -21.45 -9.92
CA ASP A 91 4.63 -22.81 -9.57
C ASP A 91 3.86 -23.45 -8.41
N VAL A 92 3.09 -22.62 -7.68
CA VAL A 92 2.33 -23.06 -6.51
C VAL A 92 0.86 -22.68 -6.66
N ALA A 93 -0.03 -23.60 -6.29
CA ALA A 93 -1.44 -23.33 -6.11
C ALA A 93 -1.88 -23.63 -4.68
N ILE A 94 -2.70 -22.78 -4.12
CA ILE A 94 -3.30 -22.94 -2.77
C ILE A 94 -4.76 -23.35 -2.88
N VAL A 95 -5.20 -24.17 -1.95
CA VAL A 95 -6.62 -24.51 -1.81
C VAL A 95 -7.33 -23.36 -1.15
N ALA A 96 -8.30 -22.79 -1.83
CA ALA A 96 -9.11 -21.70 -1.35
C ALA A 96 -10.60 -22.06 -1.38
N ARG A 97 -11.37 -21.42 -0.52
CA ARG A 97 -12.83 -21.51 -0.47
C ARG A 97 -13.43 -20.13 -0.55
N GLN A 98 -14.50 -19.97 -1.30
CA GLN A 98 -15.23 -18.71 -1.26
C GLN A 98 -15.91 -18.56 0.09
N THR A 99 -15.53 -17.54 0.84
CA THR A 99 -16.12 -17.22 2.15
C THR A 99 -16.98 -15.97 2.10
N LEU A 100 -16.85 -15.14 1.06
CA LEU A 100 -17.53 -13.87 0.93
C LEU A 100 -18.40 -13.85 -0.33
N ALA A 101 -19.64 -13.41 -0.21
CA ALA A 101 -20.53 -13.12 -1.33
C ALA A 101 -20.87 -11.62 -1.33
N TYR A 102 -20.72 -10.97 -2.48
CA TYR A 102 -21.14 -9.60 -2.67
C TYR A 102 -22.63 -9.52 -3.00
N ILE A 103 -23.36 -8.69 -2.27
CA ILE A 103 -24.80 -8.44 -2.47
C ILE A 103 -24.98 -7.04 -3.06
N GLU A 104 -25.06 -6.96 -4.38
CA GLU A 104 -25.09 -5.72 -5.15
C GLU A 104 -26.21 -4.77 -4.70
N LYS A 105 -27.44 -5.28 -4.46
CA LYS A 105 -28.59 -4.45 -4.06
C LYS A 105 -28.38 -3.65 -2.77
N GLN A 106 -27.50 -4.13 -1.89
CA GLN A 106 -27.24 -3.54 -0.56
C GLN A 106 -25.84 -2.96 -0.47
N ASP A 107 -25.01 -3.17 -1.47
CA ASP A 107 -23.58 -2.82 -1.48
C ASP A 107 -22.86 -3.34 -0.23
N VAL A 108 -22.95 -4.66 0.01
CA VAL A 108 -22.32 -5.30 1.16
C VAL A 108 -21.66 -6.61 0.77
N PHE A 109 -20.61 -6.98 1.48
CA PHE A 109 -20.10 -8.33 1.47
C PHE A 109 -20.67 -9.10 2.66
N LYS A 110 -21.16 -10.29 2.40
CA LYS A 110 -21.64 -11.20 3.42
C LYS A 110 -20.73 -12.43 3.49
N ASN A 111 -20.26 -12.74 4.67
CA ASN A 111 -19.59 -14.01 4.90
C ASN A 111 -20.63 -15.13 4.89
N ILE A 112 -20.49 -16.06 3.95
CA ILE A 112 -21.44 -17.15 3.74
C ILE A 112 -21.35 -18.24 4.80
N ILE A 113 -20.26 -18.27 5.58
CA ILE A 113 -20.05 -19.29 6.63
C ILE A 113 -20.66 -18.85 7.95
N ASN A 114 -20.34 -17.63 8.40
CA ASN A 114 -20.75 -17.12 9.73
C ASN A 114 -21.81 -16.02 9.66
N GLY A 115 -22.24 -15.61 8.47
CA GLY A 115 -23.28 -14.62 8.27
C GLY A 115 -22.85 -13.16 8.52
N THR A 116 -21.59 -12.90 8.86
CA THR A 116 -21.08 -11.54 9.11
C THR A 116 -21.24 -10.66 7.89
N VAL A 117 -21.74 -9.44 8.09
CA VAL A 117 -21.97 -8.47 7.02
C VAL A 117 -20.98 -7.33 7.15
N TYR A 118 -20.29 -7.08 6.04
CA TYR A 118 -19.34 -5.98 5.89
C TYR A 118 -19.98 -4.89 5.02
N LYS A 119 -20.02 -3.66 5.52
CA LYS A 119 -20.57 -2.49 4.84
C LYS A 119 -19.47 -1.49 4.54
N ASP A 120 -19.66 -0.68 3.50
CA ASP A 120 -18.79 0.45 3.21
C ASP A 120 -18.73 1.39 4.42
N ASN A 121 -17.53 1.67 4.91
CA ASN A 121 -17.28 2.59 6.02
C ASN A 121 -17.13 4.05 5.58
N GLY A 122 -17.28 4.36 4.28
CA GLY A 122 -17.07 5.69 3.70
C GLY A 122 -15.60 6.14 3.68
N ARG A 123 -14.67 5.28 4.06
CA ARG A 123 -13.21 5.57 4.14
C ARG A 123 -12.38 4.67 3.25
N GLY A 124 -13.02 3.95 2.35
CA GLY A 124 -12.37 3.10 1.37
C GLY A 124 -12.19 1.65 1.78
N ASN A 125 -12.95 1.16 2.75
CA ASN A 125 -12.98 -0.25 3.12
C ASN A 125 -14.40 -0.71 3.45
N TYR A 126 -14.64 -2.01 3.27
CA TYR A 126 -15.79 -2.68 3.87
C TYR A 126 -15.44 -3.11 5.30
N GLN A 127 -16.32 -2.84 6.26
CA GLN A 127 -16.10 -3.03 7.68
C GLN A 127 -17.34 -3.62 8.34
N VAL A 128 -17.15 -4.42 9.38
CA VAL A 128 -18.25 -4.90 10.24
C VAL A 128 -18.77 -3.76 11.10
N ALA A 129 -20.09 -3.60 11.18
CA ALA A 129 -20.69 -2.57 12.02
C ALA A 129 -20.33 -2.79 13.51
N GLY A 130 -19.73 -1.79 14.14
CA GLY A 130 -19.32 -1.83 15.55
C GLY A 130 -17.94 -2.43 15.82
N ASP A 131 -17.26 -2.99 14.81
CA ASP A 131 -15.90 -3.50 14.95
C ASP A 131 -14.95 -2.80 13.97
N SER A 132 -14.13 -1.89 14.49
CA SER A 132 -13.18 -1.12 13.67
C SER A 132 -11.97 -1.94 13.21
N ALA A 133 -11.73 -3.11 13.79
CA ALA A 133 -10.62 -3.98 13.41
C ALA A 133 -11.00 -4.98 12.30
N ALA A 134 -12.29 -5.29 12.15
CA ALA A 134 -12.78 -6.24 11.14
C ALA A 134 -13.05 -5.54 9.81
N ILE A 135 -12.00 -5.29 9.05
CA ILE A 135 -12.04 -4.68 7.72
C ILE A 135 -11.68 -5.71 6.64
N LEU A 136 -12.24 -5.53 5.43
CA LEU A 136 -11.83 -6.30 4.25
C LEU A 136 -10.75 -5.56 3.49
N GLU A 137 -9.68 -6.26 3.19
CA GLU A 137 -8.61 -5.80 2.32
C GLU A 137 -8.64 -6.53 0.97
N PRO A 138 -8.17 -5.92 -0.13
CA PRO A 138 -7.69 -4.53 -0.22
C PRO A 138 -8.83 -3.52 -0.20
N GLY A 139 -8.55 -2.34 0.38
CA GLY A 139 -9.45 -1.20 0.31
C GLY A 139 -9.25 -0.37 -0.97
N TRP A 140 -10.01 0.71 -1.09
CA TRP A 140 -9.89 1.68 -2.18
C TRP A 140 -9.65 3.09 -1.66
N ARG A 141 -9.22 4.00 -2.53
CA ARG A 141 -9.03 5.41 -2.17
C ARG A 141 -10.40 6.11 -2.12
N ALA A 142 -10.78 6.56 -0.94
CA ALA A 142 -11.97 7.37 -0.74
C ALA A 142 -11.60 8.84 -0.51
N PRO A 143 -12.30 9.82 -1.11
CA PRO A 143 -12.08 11.23 -0.84
C PRO A 143 -12.59 11.58 0.56
N ILE A 144 -11.69 12.05 1.42
CA ILE A 144 -12.03 12.48 2.80
C ILE A 144 -12.18 14.00 2.93
N TRP A 145 -12.14 14.74 1.80
CA TRP A 145 -12.36 16.18 1.70
C TRP A 145 -11.59 16.96 2.79
N PHE A 146 -12.30 17.72 3.59
CA PHE A 146 -11.74 18.58 4.63
C PHE A 146 -11.63 17.89 6.00
N GLU A 147 -11.89 16.59 6.12
CA GLU A 147 -11.86 15.88 7.42
C GLU A 147 -10.52 16.01 8.13
N ASN A 148 -9.41 15.92 7.40
CA ASN A 148 -8.08 16.11 7.99
C ASN A 148 -7.85 17.53 8.53
N TYR A 149 -8.37 18.54 7.84
CA TYR A 149 -8.28 19.92 8.32
C TYR A 149 -9.17 20.14 9.55
N SER A 150 -10.37 19.57 9.55
CA SER A 150 -11.25 19.61 10.72
C SER A 150 -10.58 18.98 11.95
N LYS A 151 -9.90 17.84 11.78
CA LYS A 151 -9.16 17.17 12.87
C LYS A 151 -8.05 18.03 13.47
N LEU A 152 -7.37 18.86 12.67
CA LEU A 152 -6.34 19.78 13.18
C LEU A 152 -6.90 20.76 14.22
N PHE A 153 -8.16 21.15 14.12
CA PHE A 153 -8.81 22.09 15.02
C PHE A 153 -9.63 21.44 16.12
N THR A 154 -10.12 20.22 15.91
CA THR A 154 -11.00 19.52 16.84
C THR A 154 -10.25 18.56 17.77
N ASP A 155 -9.19 17.89 17.28
CA ASP A 155 -8.41 16.96 18.09
C ASP A 155 -7.35 17.73 18.90
N SER A 156 -7.45 17.68 20.22
CA SER A 156 -6.53 18.34 21.15
C SER A 156 -5.07 17.93 20.98
N ARG A 157 -4.81 16.71 20.49
CA ARG A 157 -3.45 16.20 20.24
C ARG A 157 -2.72 17.03 19.19
N PHE A 158 -3.45 17.53 18.18
CA PHE A 158 -2.89 18.36 17.11
C PHE A 158 -3.08 19.85 17.37
N ARG A 159 -4.28 20.24 17.83
CA ARG A 159 -4.64 21.64 18.07
C ARG A 159 -3.72 22.31 19.09
N ASP A 160 -3.48 21.67 20.23
CA ASP A 160 -2.78 22.31 21.34
C ASP A 160 -1.29 22.58 21.01
N PRO A 161 -0.52 21.63 20.41
CA PRO A 161 0.81 21.95 19.90
C PRO A 161 0.80 23.01 18.80
N LEU A 162 -0.17 22.95 17.87
CA LEU A 162 -0.27 23.92 16.77
C LEU A 162 -0.47 25.34 17.31
N ILE A 163 -1.43 25.53 18.22
CA ILE A 163 -1.69 26.84 18.83
C ILE A 163 -0.47 27.34 19.60
N ARG A 164 0.18 26.49 20.37
CA ARG A 164 1.39 26.83 21.12
C ARG A 164 2.51 27.31 20.20
N VAL A 165 2.79 26.58 19.15
CA VAL A 165 3.83 26.95 18.17
C VAL A 165 3.45 28.24 17.46
N PHE A 166 2.19 28.40 17.06
CA PHE A 166 1.71 29.62 16.41
C PHE A 166 1.86 30.87 17.32
N ILE A 167 1.39 30.79 18.56
CA ILE A 167 1.52 31.88 19.52
C ILE A 167 2.99 32.21 19.76
N TRP A 168 3.83 31.19 19.95
CA TRP A 168 5.27 31.41 20.17
C TRP A 168 5.92 32.10 18.97
N THR A 169 5.56 31.66 17.74
CA THR A 169 6.09 32.28 16.52
C THR A 169 5.70 33.76 16.40
N VAL A 170 4.45 34.09 16.72
CA VAL A 170 3.97 35.47 16.70
C VAL A 170 4.70 36.31 17.74
N ILE A 171 4.85 35.82 18.98
CA ILE A 171 5.57 36.51 20.05
C ILE A 171 7.03 36.70 19.65
N PHE A 172 7.69 35.65 19.18
CA PHE A 172 9.09 35.74 18.80
C PHE A 172 9.32 36.72 17.64
N ALA A 173 8.50 36.63 16.59
CA ALA A 173 8.59 37.55 15.45
C ALA A 173 8.36 39.00 15.88
N SER A 174 7.34 39.26 16.69
CA SER A 174 7.04 40.60 17.21
C SER A 174 8.16 41.13 18.09
N ALA A 175 8.68 40.32 18.99
CA ALA A 175 9.80 40.73 19.86
C ALA A 175 11.06 41.02 19.05
N THR A 176 11.36 40.18 18.06
CA THR A 176 12.52 40.36 17.16
C THR A 176 12.40 41.68 16.39
N VAL A 177 11.24 41.94 15.78
CA VAL A 177 11.01 43.19 15.04
C VAL A 177 11.12 44.42 15.93
N LEU A 178 10.47 44.41 17.10
CA LEU A 178 10.47 45.52 18.03
C LEU A 178 11.89 45.81 18.58
N THR A 179 12.60 44.77 18.98
CA THR A 179 13.99 44.95 19.51
C THR A 179 14.94 45.41 18.42
N THR A 180 14.89 44.86 17.24
CA THR A 180 15.73 45.28 16.10
C THR A 180 15.44 46.71 15.69
N PHE A 181 14.15 47.08 15.63
CA PHE A 181 13.74 48.44 15.32
C PHE A 181 14.23 49.42 16.39
N ALA A 182 14.00 49.11 17.67
CA ALA A 182 14.42 49.97 18.80
C ALA A 182 15.95 50.17 18.79
N LEU A 183 16.71 49.09 18.68
CA LEU A 183 18.17 49.15 18.62
C LEU A 183 18.66 49.92 17.39
N GLY A 184 18.07 49.66 16.22
CA GLY A 184 18.40 50.38 15.00
C GLY A 184 18.12 51.89 15.10
N LEU A 185 16.97 52.25 15.70
CA LEU A 185 16.61 53.65 15.94
C LEU A 185 17.56 54.32 16.92
N LEU A 186 17.87 53.65 18.04
CA LEU A 186 18.84 54.17 19.02
C LEU A 186 20.21 54.42 18.41
N LEU A 187 20.71 53.45 17.62
CA LEU A 187 21.97 53.61 16.92
C LEU A 187 21.91 54.74 15.88
N ALA A 188 20.84 54.87 15.14
CA ALA A 188 20.67 55.93 14.15
C ALA A 188 20.66 57.32 14.85
N LEU A 189 19.95 57.47 15.97
CA LEU A 189 19.92 58.69 16.74
C LEU A 189 21.28 59.02 17.38
N ALA A 190 21.96 58.01 17.95
CA ALA A 190 23.29 58.16 18.51
C ALA A 190 24.31 58.64 17.48
N LEU A 191 24.32 58.03 16.32
CA LEU A 191 25.23 58.36 15.19
C LEU A 191 24.85 59.68 14.47
N ASN A 192 23.69 60.21 14.73
CA ASN A 192 23.30 61.50 14.18
C ASN A 192 23.91 62.70 14.95
N LYS A 193 24.38 62.48 16.17
CA LYS A 193 25.11 63.49 16.93
C LYS A 193 26.53 63.70 16.34
N PRO A 194 27.15 64.89 16.49
CA PRO A 194 28.51 65.19 16.02
C PRO A 194 29.51 64.46 16.93
N LEU A 195 29.81 63.20 16.60
CA LEU A 195 30.80 62.36 17.28
C LEU A 195 32.14 62.40 16.53
N HIS A 196 33.23 62.49 17.31
CA HIS A 196 34.59 62.29 16.74
C HIS A 196 34.69 60.89 16.16
N GLY A 197 35.09 60.75 14.88
CA GLY A 197 35.20 59.46 14.22
C GLY A 197 33.93 58.89 13.59
N ARG A 198 32.86 59.69 13.46
CA ARG A 198 31.54 59.27 12.90
C ARG A 198 31.62 58.48 11.61
N ARG A 199 32.60 58.82 10.71
CA ARG A 199 32.78 58.10 9.45
C ARG A 199 33.20 56.62 9.66
N ILE A 200 34.09 56.39 10.64
CA ILE A 200 34.61 55.04 10.96
C ILE A 200 33.46 54.17 11.52
N TYR A 201 32.68 54.68 12.48
CA TYR A 201 31.57 53.92 13.04
C TYR A 201 30.50 53.57 12.01
N ARG A 202 30.17 54.48 11.09
CA ARG A 202 29.26 54.19 9.97
C ARG A 202 29.79 53.15 9.03
N SER A 203 31.08 53.17 8.70
CA SER A 203 31.69 52.15 7.85
C SER A 203 31.68 50.77 8.47
N ILE A 204 31.97 50.69 9.79
CA ILE A 204 31.95 49.41 10.54
C ILE A 204 30.52 48.84 10.63
N LEU A 205 29.49 49.68 10.82
CA LEU A 205 28.09 49.24 10.88
C LEU A 205 27.54 48.77 9.53
N VAL A 206 28.08 49.27 8.40
CA VAL A 206 27.67 48.84 7.08
C VAL A 206 28.41 47.57 6.64
N LEU A 207 29.57 47.27 7.27
CA LEU A 207 30.41 46.13 6.89
C LEU A 207 29.67 44.78 6.92
N PRO A 208 28.86 44.43 7.92
CA PRO A 208 28.09 43.20 7.91
C PRO A 208 27.07 43.09 6.76
N TYR A 209 26.57 44.23 6.28
CA TYR A 209 25.63 44.30 5.17
C TYR A 209 26.32 44.07 3.80
N ALA A 210 27.62 44.38 3.72
CA ALA A 210 28.40 44.17 2.54
C ALA A 210 28.89 42.72 2.36
N MET A 211 28.80 41.88 3.41
CA MET A 211 29.13 40.48 3.33
C MET A 211 27.93 39.70 2.76
N PRO A 212 28.13 38.99 1.63
CA PRO A 212 27.08 38.10 1.11
C PRO A 212 26.68 37.09 2.15
N SER A 213 25.36 36.87 2.37
CA SER A 213 24.81 35.90 3.33
C SER A 213 25.34 34.49 3.13
N VAL A 214 25.82 34.16 1.95
CA VAL A 214 26.47 32.89 1.62
C VAL A 214 27.77 32.65 2.40
N MET A 215 28.52 33.72 2.73
CA MET A 215 29.77 33.61 3.52
C MET A 215 29.51 33.42 5.03
N SER A 216 28.30 33.65 5.52
CA SER A 216 27.94 33.46 6.94
C SER A 216 27.52 32.02 7.26
N ILE A 217 27.37 31.14 6.26
CA ILE A 217 26.86 29.76 6.38
C ILE A 217 28.00 28.74 6.18
N LEU A 218 29.15 29.17 5.70
CA LEU A 218 30.38 28.37 5.60
C LEU A 218 31.24 28.53 6.86
#